data_e537a78759dac660f1fe693ec18a6dd5
#
_entry.id   e537a78759dac660f1fe693ec18a6dd5
#
_cell.length_a   1.000
_cell.length_b   1.000
_cell.length_c   1.000
_cell.angle_alpha   90.00
_cell.angle_beta   90.00
_cell.angle_gamma   90.00
#
_symmetry.space_group_name_H-M   'P 1'
#
loop_
_entity.id
_entity.type
_entity.pdbx_description
1 polymer ?
#
loop_
_entity_poly.entity_id
_entity_poly.type
_entity_poly.pdbx_seq_one_letter_code
_entity_poly.pdbx_strand_id
1 'polypeptide(L)'
;MSFLSRLATRFYRNSWVGVFIILLVLCSNFRYSFINTDPGGDSTLLSLPETFGWGFFIPLLIDFVPDRCRVLRRCLIGFFLFLASLLFFGEQILITGYKTIFTDSIALNILATNPREAAEFMAGASLVKYLFLPLLLFIASLAIAYVVYRLSRTKKGEISAYWLTAPLVVLLGGSLFSSYLIITSYRNNYPNYKVMTPLSRLVTGVMKCAEEMSSVEETLEALRRVDCGEVHQDPSFSAHSLVLVVGESATRAYHHCYGFPLANTPFLDSLIASKEVILFDNAVAPAPYTAASLSQVLTFFQRTDTLSTWDATPTLPLVLQKAGYYTYWLSNQEKQGLFIQPVAAIASTSDSLYYANVRSSRDWWAQELKLD
;
A
#
# COMPACT_ATOMS: atom_id res chain seq x y z
N MET A 1 -34.35 34.06 -12.06
CA MET A 1 -33.08 33.32 -12.13
C MET A 1 -33.34 31.90 -12.55
N SER A 2 -32.73 31.43 -13.62
CA SER A 2 -32.79 30.00 -13.97
C SER A 2 -32.10 29.17 -12.91
N PHE A 3 -32.47 27.90 -12.75
CA PHE A 3 -31.81 26.98 -11.85
C PHE A 3 -30.29 26.87 -12.17
N LEU A 4 -29.96 26.80 -13.46
CA LEU A 4 -28.60 26.71 -13.95
C LEU A 4 -27.75 27.96 -13.64
N SER A 5 -28.30 29.16 -13.74
CA SER A 5 -27.56 30.39 -13.38
C SER A 5 -27.26 30.45 -11.87
N ARG A 6 -28.20 30.00 -11.03
CA ARG A 6 -27.96 29.88 -9.59
C ARG A 6 -26.87 28.86 -9.25
N LEU A 7 -26.90 27.69 -9.90
CA LEU A 7 -25.90 26.66 -9.73
C LEU A 7 -24.51 27.15 -10.18
N ALA A 8 -24.42 27.81 -11.35
CA ALA A 8 -23.16 28.38 -11.85
C ALA A 8 -22.57 29.42 -10.89
N THR A 9 -23.40 30.28 -10.32
CA THR A 9 -22.95 31.30 -9.36
C THR A 9 -22.43 30.66 -8.06
N ARG A 10 -23.09 29.62 -7.58
CA ARG A 10 -22.63 28.87 -6.40
C ARG A 10 -21.32 28.14 -6.67
N PHE A 11 -21.25 27.39 -7.78
CA PHE A 11 -20.04 26.67 -8.21
C PHE A 11 -18.85 27.63 -8.31
N TYR A 12 -19.02 28.79 -8.94
CA TYR A 12 -17.96 29.80 -9.00
C TYR A 12 -17.50 30.25 -7.61
N ARG A 13 -18.45 30.48 -6.69
CA ARG A 13 -18.14 30.91 -5.30
C ARG A 13 -17.48 29.82 -4.46
N ASN A 14 -17.71 28.55 -4.76
CA ASN A 14 -17.14 27.40 -4.04
C ASN A 14 -16.00 26.73 -4.80
N SER A 15 -15.59 27.24 -5.96
CA SER A 15 -14.50 26.70 -6.78
C SER A 15 -13.16 26.60 -6.03
N TRP A 16 -12.95 27.42 -5.00
CA TRP A 16 -11.77 27.36 -4.15
C TRP A 16 -11.55 25.98 -3.48
N VAL A 17 -12.65 25.26 -3.17
CA VAL A 17 -12.60 23.90 -2.62
C VAL A 17 -11.97 22.96 -3.64
N GLY A 18 -12.44 23.04 -4.90
CA GLY A 18 -11.88 22.25 -5.98
C GLY A 18 -10.44 22.58 -6.29
N VAL A 19 -10.08 23.86 -6.32
CA VAL A 19 -8.70 24.32 -6.52
C VAL A 19 -7.79 23.78 -5.42
N PHE A 20 -8.22 23.81 -4.16
CA PHE A 20 -7.45 23.26 -3.05
C PHE A 20 -7.19 21.75 -3.24
N ILE A 21 -8.23 20.97 -3.58
CA ILE A 21 -8.12 19.53 -3.82
C ILE A 21 -7.19 19.24 -5.00
N ILE A 22 -7.37 19.95 -6.13
CA ILE A 22 -6.49 19.81 -7.30
C ILE A 22 -5.02 20.05 -6.92
N LEU A 23 -4.74 21.11 -6.19
CA LEU A 23 -3.36 21.43 -5.79
C LEU A 23 -2.75 20.35 -4.91
N LEU A 24 -3.48 19.80 -3.94
CA LEU A 24 -2.97 18.74 -3.09
C LEU A 24 -2.67 17.45 -3.89
N VAL A 25 -3.56 17.08 -4.82
CA VAL A 25 -3.36 15.91 -5.68
C VAL A 25 -2.16 16.11 -6.61
N LEU A 26 -2.05 17.28 -7.24
CA LEU A 26 -0.91 17.62 -8.10
C LEU A 26 0.40 17.59 -7.32
N CYS A 27 0.43 18.17 -6.11
CA CYS A 27 1.63 18.12 -5.26
C CYS A 27 2.05 16.69 -4.96
N SER A 28 1.10 15.76 -4.69
CA SER A 28 1.40 14.35 -4.46
C SER A 28 1.97 13.69 -5.72
N ASN A 29 1.28 13.82 -6.84
CA ASN A 29 1.65 13.12 -8.07
C ASN A 29 2.97 13.63 -8.66
N PHE A 30 3.17 14.96 -8.73
CA PHE A 30 4.43 15.53 -9.23
C PHE A 30 5.60 15.21 -8.32
N ARG A 31 5.43 15.27 -7.00
CA ARG A 31 6.50 14.94 -6.07
C ARG A 31 6.91 13.48 -6.16
N TYR A 32 5.95 12.57 -6.32
CA TYR A 32 6.23 11.15 -6.55
C TYR A 32 7.04 10.95 -7.84
N SER A 33 6.61 11.56 -8.95
CA SER A 33 7.33 11.46 -10.22
C SER A 33 8.75 12.04 -10.14
N PHE A 34 8.92 13.15 -9.42
CA PHE A 34 10.22 13.79 -9.26
C PHE A 34 11.22 12.94 -8.46
N ILE A 35 10.73 12.25 -7.40
CA ILE A 35 11.59 11.40 -6.56
C ILE A 35 11.95 10.09 -7.25
N ASN A 36 11.04 9.52 -8.03
CA ASN A 36 11.22 8.21 -8.64
C ASN A 36 11.74 8.26 -10.07
N THR A 37 12.44 9.29 -10.53
CA THR A 37 13.14 9.42 -11.81
C THR A 37 12.88 8.28 -12.84
N ASP A 38 11.60 7.90 -12.96
CA ASP A 38 11.16 6.82 -13.84
C ASP A 38 11.19 7.37 -15.28
N PRO A 39 11.95 6.76 -16.22
CA PRO A 39 12.01 7.24 -17.61
C PRO A 39 10.64 7.33 -18.32
N GLY A 40 9.61 6.73 -17.72
CA GLY A 40 8.22 6.85 -18.17
C GLY A 40 7.44 7.97 -17.49
N GLY A 41 8.04 9.14 -17.20
CA GLY A 41 7.44 10.30 -16.49
C GLY A 41 6.08 10.83 -16.99
N ASP A 42 5.52 10.24 -18.02
CA ASP A 42 4.20 10.57 -18.59
C ASP A 42 3.01 10.15 -17.68
N SER A 43 3.25 9.30 -16.67
CA SER A 43 2.18 8.79 -15.81
C SER A 43 1.48 9.88 -14.99
N THR A 44 2.19 10.94 -14.59
CA THR A 44 1.60 12.07 -13.86
C THR A 44 0.65 12.87 -14.72
N LEU A 45 0.96 13.07 -16.00
CA LEU A 45 0.08 13.75 -16.94
C LEU A 45 -1.21 12.97 -17.17
N LEU A 46 -1.15 11.64 -17.16
CA LEU A 46 -2.33 10.77 -17.30
C LEU A 46 -3.28 10.86 -16.10
N SER A 47 -2.81 11.30 -14.93
CA SER A 47 -3.68 11.53 -13.76
C SER A 47 -4.42 12.86 -13.79
N LEU A 48 -4.07 13.80 -14.69
CA LEU A 48 -4.69 15.13 -14.74
C LEU A 48 -6.19 15.10 -15.00
N PRO A 49 -6.74 14.31 -15.96
CA PRO A 49 -8.18 14.28 -16.19
C PRO A 49 -8.96 13.88 -14.94
N GLU A 50 -8.49 12.89 -14.20
CA GLU A 50 -9.10 12.47 -12.95
C GLU A 50 -8.96 13.53 -11.85
N THR A 51 -7.79 14.14 -11.73
CA THR A 51 -7.53 15.22 -10.77
C THR A 51 -8.48 16.38 -10.95
N PHE A 52 -8.64 16.85 -12.18
CA PHE A 52 -9.59 17.92 -12.50
C PHE A 52 -11.04 17.44 -12.36
N GLY A 53 -11.32 16.17 -12.70
CA GLY A 53 -12.64 15.56 -12.50
C GLY A 53 -13.09 15.66 -11.05
N TRP A 54 -12.29 15.21 -10.09
CA TRP A 54 -12.59 15.33 -8.67
C TRP A 54 -12.67 16.79 -8.20
N GLY A 55 -11.75 17.63 -8.65
CA GLY A 55 -11.73 19.07 -8.32
C GLY A 55 -12.99 19.81 -8.76
N PHE A 56 -13.65 19.39 -9.83
CA PHE A 56 -14.91 19.96 -10.26
C PHE A 56 -16.14 19.24 -9.71
N PHE A 57 -16.07 17.93 -9.55
CA PHE A 57 -17.19 17.12 -9.05
C PHE A 57 -17.56 17.50 -7.61
N ILE A 58 -16.57 17.63 -6.71
CA ILE A 58 -16.82 17.88 -5.30
C ILE A 58 -17.52 19.23 -5.05
N PRO A 59 -17.05 20.38 -5.59
CA PRO A 59 -17.79 21.64 -5.49
C PRO A 59 -19.19 21.56 -6.09
N LEU A 60 -19.35 20.90 -7.23
CA LEU A 60 -20.64 20.74 -7.88
C LEU A 60 -21.61 19.93 -7.01
N LEU A 61 -21.16 18.81 -6.43
CA LEU A 61 -21.92 17.99 -5.49
C LEU A 61 -22.40 18.82 -4.27
N ILE A 62 -21.50 19.62 -3.69
CA ILE A 62 -21.81 20.50 -2.56
C ILE A 62 -22.88 21.53 -2.96
N ASP A 63 -22.84 22.02 -4.18
CA ASP A 63 -23.75 23.08 -4.66
C ASP A 63 -25.14 22.58 -5.06
N PHE A 64 -25.31 21.28 -5.26
CA PHE A 64 -26.63 20.65 -5.36
C PHE A 64 -27.39 20.67 -4.03
N VAL A 65 -26.72 20.82 -2.90
CA VAL A 65 -27.38 20.91 -1.59
C VAL A 65 -28.19 22.20 -1.50
N PRO A 66 -29.51 22.13 -1.19
CA PRO A 66 -30.38 23.31 -1.10
C PRO A 66 -29.91 24.36 -0.09
N ASP A 67 -30.21 25.64 -0.33
CA ASP A 67 -29.82 26.76 0.56
C ASP A 67 -30.35 26.64 1.98
N ARG A 68 -31.51 25.99 2.15
CA ARG A 68 -32.09 25.69 3.47
C ARG A 68 -31.21 24.75 4.32
N CYS A 69 -30.36 23.95 3.69
CA CYS A 69 -29.46 22.99 4.36
C CYS A 69 -28.04 23.54 4.50
N ARG A 70 -27.87 24.77 4.97
CA ARG A 70 -26.56 25.45 5.10
C ARG A 70 -25.55 24.68 6.00
N VAL A 71 -26.05 24.05 7.05
CA VAL A 71 -25.23 23.26 7.97
C VAL A 71 -24.65 22.06 7.23
N LEU A 72 -25.51 21.29 6.54
CA LEU A 72 -25.07 20.13 5.74
C LEU A 72 -23.99 20.51 4.72
N ARG A 73 -24.18 21.65 4.02
CA ARG A 73 -23.20 22.15 3.06
C ARG A 73 -21.85 22.44 3.71
N ARG A 74 -21.84 23.09 4.90
CA ARG A 74 -20.59 23.36 5.64
C ARG A 74 -19.92 22.06 6.12
N CYS A 75 -20.72 21.10 6.59
CA CYS A 75 -20.23 19.78 6.97
C CYS A 75 -19.59 19.04 5.79
N LEU A 76 -20.22 19.08 4.61
CA LEU A 76 -19.64 18.47 3.39
C LEU A 76 -18.34 19.14 2.96
N ILE A 77 -18.27 20.47 2.98
CA ILE A 77 -17.02 21.20 2.72
C ILE A 77 -15.94 20.74 3.70
N GLY A 78 -16.23 20.78 5.01
CA GLY A 78 -15.29 20.35 6.04
C GLY A 78 -14.83 18.90 5.85
N PHE A 79 -15.75 17.98 5.55
CA PHE A 79 -15.47 16.59 5.28
C PHE A 79 -14.51 16.39 4.10
N PHE A 80 -14.80 16.99 2.94
CA PHE A 80 -13.95 16.83 1.76
C PHE A 80 -12.58 17.50 1.91
N LEU A 81 -12.49 18.64 2.60
CA LEU A 81 -11.22 19.28 2.91
C LEU A 81 -10.39 18.41 3.87
N PHE A 82 -11.03 17.85 4.89
CA PHE A 82 -10.37 16.92 5.82
C PHE A 82 -9.88 15.67 5.11
N LEU A 83 -10.75 15.04 4.30
CA LEU A 83 -10.39 13.83 3.55
C LEU A 83 -9.22 14.09 2.59
N ALA A 84 -9.27 15.17 1.81
CA ALA A 84 -8.20 15.56 0.90
C ALA A 84 -6.87 15.81 1.64
N SER A 85 -6.93 16.46 2.81
CA SER A 85 -5.76 16.71 3.65
C SER A 85 -5.19 15.41 4.22
N LEU A 86 -6.04 14.51 4.70
CA LEU A 86 -5.65 13.22 5.24
C LEU A 86 -4.94 12.37 4.16
N LEU A 87 -5.53 12.28 2.98
CA LEU A 87 -4.94 11.55 1.84
C LEU A 87 -3.62 12.18 1.42
N PHE A 88 -3.55 13.51 1.35
CA PHE A 88 -2.32 14.22 1.02
C PHE A 88 -1.20 13.89 2.00
N PHE A 89 -1.40 14.11 3.31
CA PHE A 89 -0.36 13.84 4.31
C PHE A 89 0.02 12.36 4.39
N GLY A 90 -0.96 11.45 4.27
CA GLY A 90 -0.70 10.01 4.20
C GLY A 90 0.24 9.65 3.04
N GLU A 91 -0.06 10.11 1.82
CA GLU A 91 0.82 9.88 0.67
C GLU A 91 2.18 10.57 0.82
N GLN A 92 2.23 11.77 1.40
CA GLN A 92 3.51 12.45 1.60
C GLN A 92 4.45 11.68 2.54
N ILE A 93 3.91 11.01 3.55
CA ILE A 93 4.69 10.11 4.42
C ILE A 93 5.23 8.93 3.60
N LEU A 94 4.40 8.30 2.78
CA LEU A 94 4.82 7.20 1.90
C LEU A 94 5.89 7.63 0.90
N ILE A 95 5.69 8.77 0.24
CA ILE A 95 6.63 9.32 -0.75
C ILE A 95 7.97 9.67 -0.10
N THR A 96 7.96 10.28 1.09
CA THR A 96 9.19 10.71 1.77
C THR A 96 9.94 9.54 2.41
N GLY A 97 9.22 8.65 3.08
CA GLY A 97 9.79 7.54 3.83
C GLY A 97 10.16 6.35 2.97
N TYR A 98 9.27 5.99 2.06
CA TYR A 98 9.36 4.74 1.30
C TYR A 98 9.52 4.94 -0.21
N LYS A 99 9.52 6.18 -0.71
CA LYS A 99 9.57 6.52 -2.15
C LYS A 99 8.46 5.82 -2.96
N THR A 100 7.31 5.61 -2.35
CA THR A 100 6.16 4.94 -2.94
C THR A 100 4.87 5.75 -2.76
N ILE A 101 3.81 5.32 -3.42
CA ILE A 101 2.45 5.85 -3.30
C ILE A 101 1.57 4.76 -2.68
N PHE A 102 0.31 5.09 -2.39
CA PHE A 102 -0.65 4.11 -1.87
C PHE A 102 -0.93 3.03 -2.92
N THR A 103 -0.74 1.76 -2.57
CA THR A 103 -0.96 0.56 -3.40
C THR A 103 -1.70 -0.50 -2.56
N ASP A 104 -2.12 -1.61 -3.19
CA ASP A 104 -2.62 -2.81 -2.53
C ASP A 104 -1.65 -3.33 -1.47
N SER A 105 -0.38 -3.43 -1.82
CA SER A 105 0.68 -3.85 -0.88
C SER A 105 0.81 -2.92 0.33
N ILE A 106 0.65 -1.62 0.15
CA ILE A 106 0.63 -0.66 1.26
C ILE A 106 -0.64 -0.81 2.09
N ALA A 107 -1.81 -1.04 1.43
CA ALA A 107 -3.05 -1.32 2.13
C ALA A 107 -2.91 -2.57 3.01
N LEU A 108 -2.38 -3.65 2.45
CA LEU A 108 -2.05 -4.88 3.16
C LEU A 108 -1.16 -4.60 4.38
N ASN A 109 -0.04 -3.90 4.19
CA ASN A 109 0.89 -3.60 5.27
C ASN A 109 0.23 -2.76 6.39
N ILE A 110 -0.55 -1.73 6.05
CA ILE A 110 -1.27 -0.90 7.04
C ILE A 110 -2.24 -1.76 7.86
N LEU A 111 -2.98 -2.63 7.19
CA LEU A 111 -3.93 -3.51 7.85
C LEU A 111 -3.23 -4.62 8.66
N ALA A 112 -2.03 -5.08 8.25
CA ALA A 112 -1.21 -6.04 8.98
C ALA A 112 -0.49 -5.43 10.19
N THR A 113 -0.26 -4.11 10.18
CA THR A 113 0.49 -3.42 11.23
C THR A 113 -0.31 -3.41 12.53
N ASN A 114 0.26 -3.96 13.59
CA ASN A 114 -0.34 -3.92 14.90
C ASN A 114 -0.07 -2.57 15.61
N PRO A 115 -0.85 -2.18 16.64
CA PRO A 115 -0.69 -0.89 17.33
C PRO A 115 0.70 -0.67 17.94
N ARG A 116 1.40 -1.73 18.31
CA ARG A 116 2.75 -1.65 18.86
C ARG A 116 3.76 -1.30 17.78
N GLU A 117 3.73 -2.00 16.65
CA GLU A 117 4.58 -1.68 15.49
C GLU A 117 4.33 -0.26 14.99
N ALA A 118 3.05 0.15 14.95
CA ALA A 118 2.71 1.54 14.63
C ALA A 118 3.32 2.53 15.63
N ALA A 119 3.26 2.24 16.93
CA ALA A 119 3.85 3.09 17.97
C ALA A 119 5.38 3.12 17.90
N GLU A 120 6.03 1.98 17.67
CA GLU A 120 7.49 1.88 17.49
C GLU A 120 7.94 2.64 16.24
N PHE A 121 7.20 2.52 15.13
CA PHE A 121 7.44 3.31 13.93
C PHE A 121 7.33 4.82 14.21
N MET A 122 6.27 5.24 14.89
CA MET A 122 6.06 6.65 15.23
C MET A 122 7.15 7.18 16.18
N ALA A 123 7.63 6.36 17.11
CA ALA A 123 8.70 6.74 18.04
C ALA A 123 10.06 6.86 17.33
N GLY A 124 10.36 5.99 16.37
CA GLY A 124 11.60 5.99 15.59
C GLY A 124 11.61 7.01 14.44
N ALA A 125 10.45 7.43 13.97
CA ALA A 125 10.34 8.36 12.85
C ALA A 125 10.58 9.81 13.30
N SER A 126 11.55 10.48 12.68
CA SER A 126 11.64 11.94 12.77
C SER A 126 10.50 12.59 11.98
N LEU A 127 9.32 12.71 12.59
CA LEU A 127 8.12 13.29 11.96
C LEU A 127 8.40 14.65 11.32
N VAL A 128 9.29 15.46 11.89
CA VAL A 128 9.71 16.75 11.33
C VAL A 128 10.30 16.57 9.93
N LYS A 129 11.18 15.57 9.74
CA LYS A 129 11.79 15.28 8.42
C LYS A 129 10.75 14.90 7.37
N TYR A 130 9.73 14.14 7.77
CA TYR A 130 8.68 13.68 6.84
C TYR A 130 7.63 14.74 6.53
N LEU A 131 7.37 15.66 7.46
CA LEU A 131 6.25 16.59 7.35
C LEU A 131 6.63 18.02 6.96
N PHE A 132 7.90 18.42 7.05
CA PHE A 132 8.32 19.81 6.79
C PHE A 132 7.93 20.28 5.38
N LEU A 133 8.40 19.60 4.33
CA LEU A 133 8.06 19.97 2.95
C LEU A 133 6.57 19.79 2.62
N PRO A 134 5.91 18.68 3.01
CA PRO A 134 4.46 18.56 2.89
C PRO A 134 3.68 19.71 3.52
N LEU A 135 4.08 20.18 4.70
CA LEU A 135 3.42 21.29 5.37
C LEU A 135 3.56 22.60 4.57
N LEU A 136 4.74 22.88 4.01
CA LEU A 136 4.93 24.03 3.14
C LEU A 136 4.04 23.98 1.90
N LEU A 137 3.96 22.82 1.23
CA LEU A 137 3.10 22.61 0.07
C LEU A 137 1.61 22.75 0.43
N PHE A 138 1.22 22.26 1.59
CA PHE A 138 -0.13 22.38 2.11
C PHE A 138 -0.49 23.85 2.36
N ILE A 139 0.38 24.59 3.05
CA ILE A 139 0.18 26.02 3.33
C ILE A 139 0.11 26.83 2.02
N ALA A 140 0.98 26.55 1.06
CA ALA A 140 0.95 27.19 -0.25
C ALA A 140 -0.38 26.90 -0.99
N SER A 141 -0.84 25.65 -0.98
CA SER A 141 -2.14 25.26 -1.57
C SER A 141 -3.31 25.97 -0.90
N LEU A 142 -3.28 26.10 0.43
CA LEU A 142 -4.28 26.81 1.21
C LEU A 142 -4.27 28.31 0.89
N ALA A 143 -3.09 28.93 0.76
CA ALA A 143 -2.97 30.34 0.39
C ALA A 143 -3.53 30.62 -1.01
N ILE A 144 -3.22 29.78 -2.00
CA ILE A 144 -3.78 29.90 -3.36
C ILE A 144 -5.30 29.74 -3.32
N ALA A 145 -5.81 28.71 -2.64
CA ALA A 145 -7.26 28.49 -2.48
C ALA A 145 -7.94 29.70 -1.80
N TYR A 146 -7.29 30.30 -0.80
CA TYR A 146 -7.78 31.52 -0.16
C TYR A 146 -7.83 32.72 -1.12
N VAL A 147 -6.82 32.89 -1.97
CA VAL A 147 -6.85 33.93 -3.01
C VAL A 147 -8.03 33.71 -3.96
N VAL A 148 -8.22 32.47 -4.44
CA VAL A 148 -9.38 32.12 -5.28
C VAL A 148 -10.70 32.39 -4.56
N TYR A 149 -10.80 32.03 -3.27
CA TYR A 149 -11.96 32.36 -2.45
C TYR A 149 -12.23 33.87 -2.40
N ARG A 150 -11.21 34.68 -2.17
CA ARG A 150 -11.32 36.15 -2.13
C ARG A 150 -11.78 36.69 -3.50
N LEU A 151 -11.13 36.26 -4.58
CA LEU A 151 -11.47 36.69 -5.94
C LEU A 151 -12.89 36.26 -6.35
N SER A 152 -13.31 35.06 -5.99
CA SER A 152 -14.67 34.59 -6.29
C SER A 152 -15.77 35.41 -5.58
N ARG A 153 -15.44 36.08 -4.47
CA ARG A 153 -16.38 36.93 -3.69
C ARG A 153 -16.42 38.38 -4.16
N THR A 154 -15.43 38.85 -4.91
CA THR A 154 -15.40 40.23 -5.41
C THR A 154 -16.39 40.44 -6.58
N LYS A 155 -16.65 39.39 -7.34
CA LYS A 155 -17.57 39.46 -8.48
C LYS A 155 -19.02 39.54 -8.00
N LYS A 156 -19.66 40.70 -8.26
CA LYS A 156 -21.10 40.93 -7.96
C LYS A 156 -21.93 40.58 -9.20
N GLY A 157 -23.07 39.90 -9.01
CA GLY A 157 -24.00 39.56 -10.07
C GLY A 157 -24.08 38.05 -10.36
N GLU A 158 -24.90 37.71 -11.33
CA GLU A 158 -25.09 36.33 -11.78
C GLU A 158 -23.98 35.89 -12.70
N ILE A 159 -23.53 34.64 -12.52
CA ILE A 159 -22.61 33.99 -13.41
C ILE A 159 -23.42 33.26 -14.48
N SER A 160 -23.06 33.42 -15.73
CA SER A 160 -23.70 32.71 -16.84
C SER A 160 -23.57 31.19 -16.69
N ALA A 161 -24.59 30.44 -17.06
CA ALA A 161 -24.61 28.98 -17.08
C ALA A 161 -23.46 28.36 -17.92
N TYR A 162 -22.94 29.10 -18.89
CA TYR A 162 -21.77 28.68 -19.69
C TYR A 162 -20.52 28.35 -18.84
N TRP A 163 -20.39 28.95 -17.65
CA TRP A 163 -19.30 28.64 -16.73
C TRP A 163 -19.35 27.21 -16.15
N LEU A 164 -20.48 26.50 -16.32
CA LEU A 164 -20.60 25.08 -15.96
C LEU A 164 -20.21 24.16 -17.10
N THR A 165 -20.18 24.62 -18.36
CA THR A 165 -19.93 23.74 -19.51
C THR A 165 -18.53 23.14 -19.47
N ALA A 166 -17.47 23.94 -19.26
CA ALA A 166 -16.12 23.46 -19.19
C ALA A 166 -15.90 22.47 -18.01
N PRO A 167 -16.31 22.79 -16.76
CA PRO A 167 -16.27 21.81 -15.67
C PRO A 167 -17.02 20.51 -15.96
N LEU A 168 -18.18 20.57 -16.57
CA LEU A 168 -18.95 19.36 -16.92
C LEU A 168 -18.26 18.52 -17.98
N VAL A 169 -17.68 19.13 -19.01
CA VAL A 169 -16.92 18.41 -20.04
C VAL A 169 -15.69 17.73 -19.44
N VAL A 170 -14.94 18.44 -18.59
CA VAL A 170 -13.77 17.88 -17.90
C VAL A 170 -14.17 16.76 -16.94
N LEU A 171 -15.28 16.92 -16.22
CA LEU A 171 -15.82 15.91 -15.31
C LEU A 171 -16.21 14.64 -16.08
N LEU A 172 -16.94 14.77 -17.17
CA LEU A 172 -17.36 13.63 -18.00
C LEU A 172 -16.14 12.96 -18.65
N GLY A 173 -15.24 13.73 -19.26
CA GLY A 173 -14.01 13.22 -19.86
C GLY A 173 -13.10 12.57 -18.83
N GLY A 174 -12.90 13.20 -17.67
CA GLY A 174 -12.11 12.67 -16.58
C GLY A 174 -12.69 11.39 -16.00
N SER A 175 -14.01 11.32 -15.78
CA SER A 175 -14.66 10.12 -15.26
C SER A 175 -14.63 8.95 -16.24
N LEU A 176 -14.84 9.20 -17.53
CA LEU A 176 -14.71 8.17 -18.58
C LEU A 176 -13.27 7.66 -18.68
N PHE A 177 -12.29 8.55 -18.64
CA PHE A 177 -10.88 8.19 -18.69
C PHE A 177 -10.46 7.40 -17.44
N SER A 178 -10.85 7.82 -16.25
CA SER A 178 -10.58 7.09 -15.01
C SER A 178 -11.24 5.72 -15.02
N SER A 179 -12.49 5.62 -15.45
CA SER A 179 -13.19 4.34 -15.58
C SER A 179 -12.46 3.41 -16.54
N TYR A 180 -12.00 3.93 -17.68
CA TYR A 180 -11.19 3.17 -18.63
C TYR A 180 -9.89 2.66 -18.01
N LEU A 181 -9.15 3.52 -17.29
CA LEU A 181 -7.90 3.12 -16.62
C LEU A 181 -8.14 2.07 -15.52
N ILE A 182 -9.18 2.26 -14.71
CA ILE A 182 -9.54 1.29 -13.65
C ILE A 182 -9.90 -0.06 -14.27
N ILE A 183 -10.77 -0.07 -15.28
CA ILE A 183 -11.22 -1.30 -15.92
C ILE A 183 -10.05 -2.02 -16.60
N THR A 184 -9.19 -1.32 -17.34
CA THR A 184 -8.05 -1.91 -18.00
C THR A 184 -7.00 -2.42 -17.00
N SER A 185 -6.77 -1.68 -15.93
CA SER A 185 -5.85 -2.08 -14.85
C SER A 185 -6.36 -3.30 -14.10
N TYR A 186 -7.65 -3.35 -13.79
CA TYR A 186 -8.28 -4.52 -13.17
C TYR A 186 -8.18 -5.77 -14.05
N ARG A 187 -8.42 -5.60 -15.36
CA ARG A 187 -8.37 -6.71 -16.32
C ARG A 187 -6.95 -7.30 -16.45
N ASN A 188 -5.92 -6.51 -16.23
CA ASN A 188 -4.52 -6.93 -16.32
C ASN A 188 -3.92 -7.43 -14.99
N ASN A 189 -4.71 -7.62 -13.95
CA ASN A 189 -4.30 -7.99 -12.57
C ASN A 189 -3.24 -7.11 -11.90
N TYR A 190 -2.78 -6.04 -12.55
CA TYR A 190 -1.78 -5.10 -12.02
C TYR A 190 -2.26 -3.66 -12.18
N PRO A 191 -2.96 -3.10 -11.16
CA PRO A 191 -3.40 -1.71 -11.23
C PRO A 191 -2.24 -0.74 -11.43
N ASN A 192 -2.35 0.14 -12.42
CA ASN A 192 -1.36 1.19 -12.60
C ASN A 192 -1.65 2.35 -11.66
N TYR A 193 -1.24 2.23 -10.41
CA TYR A 193 -1.47 3.24 -9.37
C TYR A 193 -0.85 4.61 -9.70
N LYS A 194 0.17 4.67 -10.55
CA LYS A 194 0.86 5.91 -10.91
C LYS A 194 -0.05 6.91 -11.65
N VAL A 195 -1.02 6.41 -12.40
CA VAL A 195 -1.95 7.24 -13.19
C VAL A 195 -3.23 7.62 -12.45
N MET A 196 -3.39 7.21 -11.20
CA MET A 196 -4.58 7.45 -10.36
C MET A 196 -4.37 8.64 -9.42
N THR A 197 -5.46 9.20 -8.92
CA THR A 197 -5.42 10.15 -7.80
C THR A 197 -5.26 9.41 -6.45
N PRO A 198 -4.83 10.08 -5.36
CA PRO A 198 -4.74 9.47 -4.03
C PRO A 198 -6.02 8.77 -3.56
N LEU A 199 -7.18 9.33 -3.87
CA LEU A 199 -8.47 8.73 -3.52
C LEU A 199 -8.71 7.42 -4.29
N SER A 200 -8.48 7.42 -5.59
CA SER A 200 -8.67 6.23 -6.42
C SER A 200 -7.65 5.14 -6.09
N ARG A 201 -6.43 5.52 -5.75
CA ARG A 201 -5.40 4.58 -5.23
C ARG A 201 -5.88 3.90 -3.96
N LEU A 202 -6.39 4.69 -2.99
CA LEU A 202 -6.91 4.15 -1.74
C LEU A 202 -8.05 3.16 -1.99
N VAL A 203 -9.04 3.55 -2.80
CA VAL A 203 -10.20 2.70 -3.10
C VAL A 203 -9.76 1.43 -3.83
N THR A 204 -8.96 1.55 -4.89
CA THR A 204 -8.48 0.40 -5.67
C THR A 204 -7.61 -0.51 -4.83
N GLY A 205 -6.70 0.04 -4.02
CA GLY A 205 -5.83 -0.74 -3.14
C GLY A 205 -6.62 -1.52 -2.09
N VAL A 206 -7.62 -0.88 -1.45
CA VAL A 206 -8.49 -1.56 -0.47
C VAL A 206 -9.36 -2.63 -1.15
N MET A 207 -9.91 -2.36 -2.33
CA MET A 207 -10.71 -3.35 -3.07
C MET A 207 -9.88 -4.57 -3.47
N LYS A 208 -8.66 -4.37 -4.00
CA LYS A 208 -7.74 -5.48 -4.32
C LYS A 208 -7.34 -6.27 -3.09
N CYS A 209 -7.03 -5.57 -2.01
CA CYS A 209 -6.75 -6.20 -0.73
C CYS A 209 -7.93 -7.06 -0.24
N ALA A 210 -9.17 -6.56 -0.33
CA ALA A 210 -10.36 -7.31 0.06
C ALA A 210 -10.62 -8.54 -0.85
N GLU A 211 -10.33 -8.42 -2.15
CA GLU A 211 -10.42 -9.53 -3.10
C GLU A 211 -9.41 -10.63 -2.77
N GLU A 212 -8.15 -10.28 -2.51
CA GLU A 212 -7.13 -11.22 -2.06
C GLU A 212 -7.52 -11.91 -0.76
N MET A 213 -8.16 -11.19 0.16
CA MET A 213 -8.63 -11.74 1.44
C MET A 213 -9.76 -12.76 1.30
N SER A 214 -10.66 -12.59 0.34
CA SER A 214 -11.80 -13.50 0.15
C SER A 214 -11.39 -14.86 -0.42
N SER A 215 -10.19 -14.96 -1.02
CA SER A 215 -9.70 -16.17 -1.67
C SER A 215 -8.93 -17.15 -0.75
N VAL A 216 -8.87 -16.90 0.57
CA VAL A 216 -8.01 -17.67 1.50
C VAL A 216 -8.38 -19.14 1.59
N GLU A 217 -9.65 -19.41 1.73
CA GLU A 217 -10.13 -20.79 1.88
C GLU A 217 -9.90 -21.59 0.59
N GLU A 218 -10.12 -20.94 -0.56
CA GLU A 218 -9.82 -21.49 -1.88
C GLU A 218 -8.31 -21.75 -2.04
N THR A 219 -7.48 -20.80 -1.59
CA THR A 219 -6.02 -20.93 -1.61
C THR A 219 -5.52 -22.11 -0.75
N LEU A 220 -6.05 -22.25 0.46
CA LEU A 220 -5.72 -23.39 1.36
C LEU A 220 -6.10 -24.72 0.74
N GLU A 221 -7.28 -24.79 0.13
CA GLU A 221 -7.71 -25.99 -0.58
C GLU A 221 -6.88 -26.26 -1.83
N ALA A 222 -6.52 -25.24 -2.58
CA ALA A 222 -5.65 -25.35 -3.76
C ALA A 222 -4.28 -25.95 -3.37
N LEU A 223 -3.63 -25.39 -2.36
CA LEU A 223 -2.32 -25.89 -1.86
C LEU A 223 -2.38 -27.35 -1.41
N ARG A 224 -3.46 -27.77 -0.75
CA ARG A 224 -3.63 -29.17 -0.31
C ARG A 224 -3.77 -30.15 -1.48
N ARG A 225 -4.18 -29.67 -2.66
CA ARG A 225 -4.36 -30.48 -3.88
C ARG A 225 -3.16 -30.45 -4.80
N VAL A 226 -2.14 -29.63 -4.49
CA VAL A 226 -0.95 -29.52 -5.33
C VAL A 226 -0.19 -30.85 -5.34
N ASP A 227 0.04 -31.40 -6.53
CA ASP A 227 0.88 -32.57 -6.69
C ASP A 227 2.36 -32.14 -6.72
N CYS A 228 3.16 -32.68 -5.81
CA CYS A 228 4.61 -32.44 -5.76
C CYS A 228 5.40 -33.28 -6.80
N GLY A 229 4.74 -34.09 -7.61
CA GLY A 229 5.44 -35.04 -8.51
C GLY A 229 6.23 -36.13 -7.75
N GLU A 230 7.16 -36.78 -8.38
CA GLU A 230 8.06 -37.72 -7.74
C GLU A 230 9.24 -36.96 -7.09
N VAL A 231 9.44 -37.19 -5.79
CA VAL A 231 10.55 -36.63 -5.05
C VAL A 231 11.56 -37.74 -4.76
N HIS A 232 12.75 -37.61 -5.31
CA HIS A 232 13.84 -38.54 -5.08
C HIS A 232 14.81 -37.98 -4.08
N GLN A 233 15.05 -38.72 -2.99
CA GLN A 233 16.11 -38.40 -2.03
C GLN A 233 17.41 -39.01 -2.51
N ASP A 234 18.46 -38.19 -2.66
CA ASP A 234 19.80 -38.70 -2.92
C ASP A 234 20.38 -39.28 -1.61
N PRO A 235 20.67 -40.59 -1.54
CA PRO A 235 21.22 -41.22 -0.33
C PRO A 235 22.55 -40.62 0.14
N SER A 236 23.30 -39.99 -0.77
CA SER A 236 24.60 -39.37 -0.43
C SER A 236 24.44 -38.01 0.28
N PHE A 237 23.22 -37.44 0.27
CA PHE A 237 22.90 -36.12 0.85
C PHE A 237 21.80 -36.19 1.90
N SER A 238 21.62 -37.27 2.62
CA SER A 238 20.59 -37.36 3.65
C SER A 238 21.01 -36.59 4.92
N ALA A 239 20.45 -35.41 5.11
CA ALA A 239 20.52 -34.71 6.38
C ALA A 239 19.47 -35.28 7.35
N HIS A 240 19.85 -35.66 8.58
CA HIS A 240 18.89 -36.11 9.60
C HIS A 240 17.95 -34.98 10.04
N SER A 241 18.42 -33.76 10.04
CA SER A 241 17.65 -32.55 10.39
C SER A 241 18.05 -31.39 9.52
N LEU A 242 17.08 -30.66 9.05
CA LEU A 242 17.23 -29.39 8.31
C LEU A 242 16.51 -28.29 9.08
N VAL A 243 17.22 -27.22 9.43
CA VAL A 243 16.63 -26.05 10.08
C VAL A 243 16.78 -24.86 9.13
N LEU A 244 15.64 -24.32 8.69
CA LEU A 244 15.58 -23.10 7.90
C LEU A 244 15.14 -21.94 8.81
N VAL A 245 16.04 -20.99 9.06
CA VAL A 245 15.74 -19.78 9.85
C VAL A 245 15.49 -18.62 8.89
N VAL A 246 14.27 -18.08 8.91
CA VAL A 246 13.89 -16.92 8.12
C VAL A 246 13.88 -15.70 9.03
N GLY A 247 14.81 -14.77 8.79
CA GLY A 247 14.87 -13.48 9.49
C GLY A 247 13.80 -12.52 9.00
N GLU A 248 13.28 -11.66 9.89
CA GLU A 248 12.33 -10.60 9.57
C GLU A 248 12.98 -9.23 9.75
N SER A 249 12.70 -8.30 8.86
CA SER A 249 13.19 -6.90 8.90
C SER A 249 14.72 -6.78 9.01
N ALA A 250 15.46 -7.82 8.58
CA ALA A 250 16.91 -7.88 8.62
C ALA A 250 17.51 -7.52 7.26
N THR A 251 18.48 -6.62 7.25
CA THR A 251 19.20 -6.25 6.04
C THR A 251 20.69 -6.45 6.21
N ARG A 252 21.32 -7.02 5.19
CA ARG A 252 22.77 -7.24 5.12
C ARG A 252 23.58 -5.98 5.46
N ALA A 253 23.11 -4.81 5.03
CA ALA A 253 23.81 -3.55 5.23
C ALA A 253 24.01 -3.15 6.70
N TYR A 254 23.27 -3.76 7.63
CA TYR A 254 23.38 -3.50 9.07
C TYR A 254 23.99 -4.67 9.86
N HIS A 255 24.60 -5.64 9.21
CA HIS A 255 25.31 -6.74 9.88
C HIS A 255 26.82 -6.56 9.81
N HIS A 256 27.51 -6.68 10.94
CA HIS A 256 28.97 -6.54 11.02
C HIS A 256 29.69 -7.54 10.11
N CYS A 257 29.23 -8.77 10.03
CA CYS A 257 29.77 -9.80 9.14
C CYS A 257 29.74 -9.43 7.64
N TYR A 258 28.97 -8.39 7.27
CA TYR A 258 28.95 -7.80 5.92
C TYR A 258 29.59 -6.41 5.85
N GLY A 259 30.32 -5.99 6.88
CA GLY A 259 31.06 -4.73 6.91
C GLY A 259 30.35 -3.55 7.59
N PHE A 260 29.25 -3.77 8.31
CA PHE A 260 28.67 -2.75 9.16
C PHE A 260 29.61 -2.36 10.30
N PRO A 261 29.79 -1.06 10.65
CA PRO A 261 30.82 -0.64 11.61
C PRO A 261 30.62 -1.12 13.04
N LEU A 262 29.39 -1.43 13.47
CA LEU A 262 29.07 -1.92 14.80
C LEU A 262 29.19 -3.45 14.85
N ALA A 263 29.91 -3.98 15.85
CA ALA A 263 30.05 -5.43 16.09
C ALA A 263 28.77 -6.04 16.66
N ASN A 264 27.71 -6.08 15.86
CA ASN A 264 26.38 -6.56 16.25
C ASN A 264 26.10 -8.02 15.84
N THR A 265 27.04 -8.69 15.20
CA THR A 265 26.94 -10.11 14.82
C THR A 265 28.15 -10.94 15.33
N PRO A 266 28.56 -10.82 16.61
CA PRO A 266 29.82 -11.41 17.09
C PRO A 266 29.86 -12.94 16.98
N PHE A 267 28.72 -13.61 17.13
CA PHE A 267 28.62 -15.06 16.97
C PHE A 267 28.83 -15.49 15.52
N LEU A 268 28.18 -14.81 14.57
CA LEU A 268 28.39 -15.08 13.14
C LEU A 268 29.83 -14.77 12.71
N ASP A 269 30.39 -13.68 13.22
CA ASP A 269 31.80 -13.33 12.96
C ASP A 269 32.75 -14.44 13.41
N SER A 270 32.49 -15.05 14.58
CA SER A 270 33.29 -16.18 15.07
C SER A 270 33.16 -17.43 14.22
N LEU A 271 31.95 -17.77 13.78
CA LEU A 271 31.67 -18.90 12.89
C LEU A 271 32.29 -18.74 11.49
N ILE A 272 32.32 -17.49 10.99
CA ILE A 272 32.98 -17.17 9.73
C ILE A 272 34.50 -17.34 9.89
N ALA A 273 35.09 -16.85 11.00
CA ALA A 273 36.51 -16.96 11.28
C ALA A 273 36.94 -18.43 11.42
N SER A 274 36.11 -19.30 12.03
CA SER A 274 36.35 -20.75 12.16
C SER A 274 36.01 -21.54 10.88
N LYS A 275 35.47 -20.90 9.85
CA LYS A 275 35.02 -21.53 8.59
C LYS A 275 33.90 -22.56 8.76
N GLU A 276 33.06 -22.38 9.79
CA GLU A 276 31.92 -23.26 10.07
C GLU A 276 30.66 -22.85 9.34
N VAL A 277 30.65 -21.66 8.74
CA VAL A 277 29.54 -21.14 7.94
C VAL A 277 29.99 -20.66 6.56
N ILE A 278 29.09 -20.71 5.60
CA ILE A 278 29.24 -20.13 4.26
C ILE A 278 28.45 -18.82 4.22
N LEU A 279 29.14 -17.72 3.94
CA LEU A 279 28.53 -16.42 3.78
C LEU A 279 28.19 -16.18 2.30
N PHE A 280 26.95 -15.77 2.01
CA PHE A 280 26.51 -15.46 0.67
C PHE A 280 26.49 -13.93 0.46
N ASP A 281 27.33 -13.43 -0.46
CA ASP A 281 27.47 -12.00 -0.71
C ASP A 281 26.41 -11.41 -1.63
N ASN A 282 25.74 -12.24 -2.44
CA ASN A 282 24.78 -11.81 -3.47
C ASN A 282 23.37 -12.37 -3.28
N ALA A 283 22.97 -12.66 -2.04
CA ALA A 283 21.59 -13.04 -1.77
C ALA A 283 20.69 -11.80 -1.76
N VAL A 284 19.60 -11.85 -2.52
CA VAL A 284 18.61 -10.76 -2.64
C VAL A 284 17.22 -11.34 -2.41
N ALA A 285 16.42 -10.69 -1.57
CA ALA A 285 15.02 -11.04 -1.40
C ALA A 285 14.25 -10.80 -2.71
N PRO A 286 13.36 -11.72 -3.13
CA PRO A 286 12.63 -11.58 -4.39
C PRO A 286 11.61 -10.45 -4.38
N ALA A 287 11.19 -9.99 -3.20
CA ALA A 287 10.25 -8.87 -3.02
C ALA A 287 10.59 -8.05 -1.77
N PRO A 288 10.14 -6.78 -1.70
CA PRO A 288 10.46 -5.90 -0.57
C PRO A 288 9.56 -6.07 0.66
N TYR A 289 8.61 -7.01 0.65
CA TYR A 289 7.69 -7.28 1.77
C TYR A 289 7.49 -8.79 1.98
N THR A 290 7.21 -9.17 3.21
CA THR A 290 7.25 -10.54 3.72
C THR A 290 6.39 -11.52 2.93
N ALA A 291 5.11 -11.21 2.71
CA ALA A 291 4.19 -12.12 2.04
C ALA A 291 4.66 -12.51 0.64
N ALA A 292 4.97 -11.52 -0.21
CA ALA A 292 5.42 -11.78 -1.57
C ALA A 292 6.86 -12.35 -1.64
N SER A 293 7.70 -12.08 -0.65
CA SER A 293 9.02 -12.69 -0.58
C SER A 293 8.91 -14.17 -0.21
N LEU A 294 8.17 -14.49 0.85
CA LEU A 294 8.07 -15.87 1.34
C LEU A 294 7.26 -16.78 0.41
N SER A 295 6.24 -16.25 -0.28
CA SER A 295 5.53 -17.03 -1.30
C SER A 295 6.44 -17.48 -2.45
N GLN A 296 7.50 -16.74 -2.76
CA GLN A 296 8.49 -17.13 -3.77
C GLN A 296 9.63 -17.98 -3.19
N VAL A 297 10.04 -17.74 -1.93
CA VAL A 297 11.15 -18.46 -1.29
C VAL A 297 10.72 -19.86 -0.83
N LEU A 298 9.47 -20.01 -0.38
CA LEU A 298 8.94 -21.22 0.22
C LEU A 298 8.04 -22.04 -0.70
N THR A 299 7.94 -21.65 -1.98
CA THR A 299 7.26 -22.41 -3.02
C THR A 299 8.14 -22.53 -4.25
N PHE A 300 7.73 -23.37 -5.22
CA PHE A 300 8.41 -23.48 -6.51
C PHE A 300 7.94 -22.42 -7.51
N PHE A 301 7.16 -21.44 -7.10
CA PHE A 301 6.71 -20.33 -7.92
C PHE A 301 7.86 -19.40 -8.27
N GLN A 302 7.97 -19.03 -9.55
CA GLN A 302 8.89 -18.01 -10.02
C GLN A 302 8.12 -16.81 -10.54
N ARG A 303 8.59 -15.61 -10.23
CA ARG A 303 7.96 -14.35 -10.69
C ARG A 303 7.87 -14.23 -12.21
N THR A 304 8.67 -14.98 -12.96
CA THR A 304 8.63 -15.07 -14.42
C THR A 304 7.55 -16.00 -14.93
N ASP A 305 6.91 -16.76 -14.06
CA ASP A 305 5.82 -17.65 -14.44
C ASP A 305 4.58 -16.83 -14.79
N THR A 306 4.14 -16.95 -16.02
CA THR A 306 2.96 -16.22 -16.52
C THR A 306 1.68 -17.05 -16.45
N LEU A 307 1.81 -18.36 -16.18
CA LEU A 307 0.71 -19.34 -16.25
C LEU A 307 0.38 -19.98 -14.90
N SER A 308 1.20 -19.78 -13.87
CA SER A 308 0.99 -20.32 -12.53
C SER A 308 0.98 -19.23 -11.48
N THR A 309 0.34 -19.52 -10.35
CA THR A 309 0.34 -18.72 -9.14
C THR A 309 1.06 -19.48 -8.03
N TRP A 310 1.51 -18.78 -6.99
CA TRP A 310 2.27 -19.41 -5.90
C TRP A 310 1.45 -20.51 -5.16
N ASP A 311 0.14 -20.39 -5.11
CA ASP A 311 -0.82 -21.34 -4.49
C ASP A 311 -1.11 -22.57 -5.38
N ALA A 312 -0.68 -22.52 -6.64
CA ALA A 312 -0.75 -23.64 -7.58
C ALA A 312 0.59 -24.39 -7.69
N THR A 313 1.60 -24.04 -6.88
CA THR A 313 2.92 -24.67 -6.90
C THR A 313 3.22 -25.38 -5.58
N PRO A 314 4.06 -26.47 -5.58
CA PRO A 314 4.43 -27.15 -4.36
C PRO A 314 5.09 -26.22 -3.35
N THR A 315 4.76 -26.37 -2.07
CA THR A 315 5.42 -25.69 -0.97
C THR A 315 6.63 -26.48 -0.49
N LEU A 316 7.63 -25.81 0.05
CA LEU A 316 8.80 -26.47 0.62
C LEU A 316 8.42 -27.51 1.70
N PRO A 317 7.49 -27.23 2.66
CA PRO A 317 7.03 -28.27 3.60
C PRO A 317 6.47 -29.52 2.91
N LEU A 318 5.60 -29.37 1.89
CA LEU A 318 5.04 -30.51 1.18
C LEU A 318 6.09 -31.36 0.47
N VAL A 319 7.07 -30.72 -0.16
CA VAL A 319 8.17 -31.44 -0.84
C VAL A 319 9.02 -32.21 0.18
N LEU A 320 9.34 -31.59 1.32
CA LEU A 320 10.10 -32.25 2.39
C LEU A 320 9.32 -33.42 3.01
N GLN A 321 8.02 -33.31 3.22
CA GLN A 321 7.18 -34.41 3.67
C GLN A 321 7.21 -35.59 2.68
N LYS A 322 7.13 -35.27 1.39
CA LYS A 322 7.19 -36.31 0.34
C LYS A 322 8.57 -36.97 0.26
N ALA A 323 9.62 -36.25 0.68
CA ALA A 323 10.96 -36.80 0.87
C ALA A 323 11.15 -37.60 2.19
N GLY A 324 10.11 -37.76 3.00
CA GLY A 324 10.09 -38.52 4.23
C GLY A 324 10.48 -37.74 5.50
N TYR A 325 10.60 -36.42 5.43
CA TYR A 325 10.81 -35.57 6.60
C TYR A 325 9.50 -35.28 7.31
N TYR A 326 9.54 -35.19 8.64
CA TYR A 326 8.46 -34.60 9.43
C TYR A 326 8.73 -33.10 9.58
N THR A 327 7.80 -32.27 9.19
CA THR A 327 7.98 -30.82 9.07
C THR A 327 7.37 -30.06 10.25
N TYR A 328 8.16 -29.16 10.84
CA TYR A 328 7.72 -28.26 11.90
C TYR A 328 7.78 -26.83 11.40
N TRP A 329 6.72 -26.06 11.62
CA TRP A 329 6.72 -24.64 11.44
C TRP A 329 6.69 -23.94 12.80
N LEU A 330 7.77 -23.24 13.13
CA LEU A 330 7.90 -22.47 14.36
C LEU A 330 7.90 -20.99 14.01
N SER A 331 6.99 -20.21 14.58
CA SER A 331 6.84 -18.78 14.23
C SER A 331 6.73 -17.93 15.49
N ASN A 332 7.48 -16.83 15.50
CA ASN A 332 7.32 -15.74 16.47
C ASN A 332 6.30 -14.68 15.97
N GLN A 333 5.79 -14.84 14.77
CA GLN A 333 4.69 -14.01 14.23
C GLN A 333 3.32 -14.48 14.74
N GLU A 334 2.32 -13.65 14.60
CA GLU A 334 0.94 -13.99 14.99
C GLU A 334 0.36 -15.06 14.05
N LYS A 335 -0.42 -15.99 14.63
CA LYS A 335 -1.13 -17.03 13.86
C LYS A 335 -2.26 -16.45 13.00
N GLN A 336 -2.88 -15.37 13.46
CA GLN A 336 -4.05 -14.75 12.84
C GLN A 336 -3.76 -13.29 12.53
N GLY A 337 -3.53 -13.00 11.28
CA GLY A 337 -3.56 -11.67 10.69
C GLY A 337 -4.04 -11.83 9.27
N LEU A 338 -4.95 -10.98 8.83
CA LEU A 338 -5.55 -11.01 7.49
C LEU A 338 -4.49 -11.00 6.36
N PHE A 339 -3.24 -10.73 6.69
CA PHE A 339 -2.16 -10.38 5.76
C PHE A 339 -0.93 -11.30 5.82
N ILE A 340 -0.92 -12.23 6.77
CA ILE A 340 0.07 -13.32 6.80
C ILE A 340 -0.45 -14.51 5.96
N GLN A 341 -1.50 -14.28 5.17
CA GLN A 341 -2.25 -15.37 4.51
C GLN A 341 -1.40 -16.26 3.60
N PRO A 342 -0.55 -15.74 2.69
CA PRO A 342 0.30 -16.63 1.92
C PRO A 342 1.26 -17.42 2.82
N VAL A 343 1.84 -16.77 3.83
CA VAL A 343 2.77 -17.39 4.76
C VAL A 343 2.06 -18.39 5.68
N ALA A 344 0.88 -18.02 6.21
CA ALA A 344 0.06 -18.89 7.04
C ALA A 344 -0.50 -20.09 6.24
N ALA A 345 -0.85 -19.88 4.98
CA ALA A 345 -1.26 -20.93 4.07
C ALA A 345 -0.14 -21.93 3.81
N ILE A 346 1.07 -21.43 3.49
CA ILE A 346 2.27 -22.27 3.33
C ILE A 346 2.58 -23.00 4.64
N ALA A 347 2.57 -22.28 5.78
CA ALA A 347 2.78 -22.87 7.09
C ALA A 347 1.80 -24.02 7.38
N SER A 348 0.53 -23.85 7.00
CA SER A 348 -0.52 -24.87 7.23
C SER A 348 -0.31 -26.18 6.48
N THR A 349 0.60 -26.21 5.52
CA THR A 349 1.01 -27.44 4.83
C THR A 349 2.05 -28.25 5.62
N SER A 350 2.56 -27.74 6.75
CA SER A 350 3.48 -28.47 7.63
C SER A 350 2.75 -29.46 8.54
N ASP A 351 3.44 -30.53 8.99
CA ASP A 351 2.88 -31.54 9.88
C ASP A 351 2.56 -30.99 11.28
N SER A 352 3.36 -30.05 11.77
CA SER A 352 3.18 -29.40 13.06
C SER A 352 3.40 -27.91 12.99
N LEU A 353 2.56 -27.14 13.69
CA LEU A 353 2.57 -25.69 13.75
C LEU A 353 2.72 -25.22 15.19
N TYR A 354 3.68 -24.33 15.44
CA TYR A 354 3.81 -23.62 16.71
C TYR A 354 3.96 -22.12 16.46
N TYR A 355 3.15 -21.33 17.15
CA TYR A 355 3.20 -19.87 17.13
C TYR A 355 3.44 -19.38 18.55
N ALA A 356 4.56 -18.68 18.79
CA ALA A 356 4.90 -18.15 20.10
C ALA A 356 3.98 -16.98 20.50
N ASN A 357 3.55 -16.18 19.53
CA ASN A 357 2.63 -15.07 19.74
C ASN A 357 1.18 -15.50 19.38
N VAL A 358 0.51 -16.17 20.34
CA VAL A 358 -0.92 -16.45 20.21
C VAL A 358 -1.68 -15.28 20.82
N ARG A 359 -2.07 -14.27 20.02
CA ARG A 359 -2.97 -13.22 20.48
C ARG A 359 -4.42 -13.68 20.37
N SER A 360 -5.10 -13.71 21.51
CA SER A 360 -6.56 -13.57 21.50
C SER A 360 -6.87 -12.08 21.27
N SER A 361 -7.80 -11.77 20.40
CA SER A 361 -8.21 -10.42 20.02
C SER A 361 -8.74 -9.54 21.17
N ARG A 362 -8.69 -10.01 22.41
CA ARG A 362 -9.20 -9.33 23.62
C ARG A 362 -8.14 -8.73 24.55
N ASP A 363 -6.88 -9.20 24.52
CA ASP A 363 -5.90 -8.88 25.56
C ASP A 363 -4.55 -8.39 25.02
N TRP A 364 -4.56 -7.60 23.94
CA TRP A 364 -3.31 -7.12 23.30
C TRP A 364 -2.44 -6.21 24.20
N TRP A 365 -2.99 -5.64 25.29
CA TRP A 365 -2.22 -4.82 26.26
C TRP A 365 -1.73 -5.60 27.49
N ALA A 366 -2.10 -6.87 27.65
CA ALA A 366 -1.83 -7.63 28.86
C ALA A 366 -0.74 -8.68 28.73
N GLN A 367 -0.14 -8.86 27.55
CA GLN A 367 0.93 -9.85 27.36
C GLN A 367 2.30 -9.16 27.31
N GLU A 368 3.07 -9.31 28.40
CA GLU A 368 4.51 -9.14 28.37
C GLU A 368 5.10 -10.10 27.32
N LEU A 369 5.95 -9.55 26.44
CA LEU A 369 6.75 -10.37 25.55
C LEU A 369 7.60 -11.33 26.37
N LYS A 370 7.43 -12.62 26.16
CA LYS A 370 8.48 -13.57 26.48
C LYS A 370 9.57 -13.39 25.44
N LEU A 371 10.54 -12.57 25.79
CA LEU A 371 11.84 -12.53 25.14
C LEU A 371 12.65 -13.66 25.80
N ASP A 372 12.81 -14.77 25.10
CA ASP A 372 13.86 -15.75 25.40
C ASP A 372 15.13 -15.39 24.64
#